data_24cefb6caf5f994f097065d9e62b3ce4
#
_entry.id   24cefb6caf5f994f097065d9e62b3ce4
#
_cell.length_a   1.000
_cell.length_b   1.000
_cell.length_c   1.000
_cell.angle_alpha   90.00
_cell.angle_beta   90.00
_cell.angle_gamma   90.00
#
_symmetry.space_group_name_H-M   'P 1'
#
loop_
_entity.id
_entity.type
_entity.pdbx_description
1 polymer ?
#
loop_
_entity_poly.entity_id
_entity_poly.type
_entity_poly.pdbx_seq_one_letter_code
_entity_poly.pdbx_strand_id
1 'polypeptide(L)'
;NKETFIKEGQTPIPENVKDWGIEEEEKTVVEKEIQRISLQLDTVFDLKNQQATSRLELENLKLEWTHFKSNHNISDGTFYLKRSLSSIRLTKMWVKLQEFADTRDDNSKSFWQWLKWLWTSLLIRYWLHLKSKFDKHHLDELIIELQALYYMKRIEELEQELRQIEDELQLHDNKTLMDSLSDHSMMILKNTLHARYSGRMRREFTDADTLSTQAEEVLKEYPVITSTTFSARSSLGGNTIYDYVIMDESSQVSLETGTLALTCAKNAVIVGDTKQLPNVITNNDREKLKVIFGLSHIDNGYDSAN
;
A
#
# COMPACT_ATOMS: atom_id res chain seq x y z
N ASN A 1 4.59 31.83 -17.26
CA ASN A 1 5.78 32.46 -17.71
C ASN A 1 6.35 31.80 -18.96
N LYS A 2 5.73 32.12 -20.16
CA LYS A 2 6.17 31.58 -21.46
C LYS A 2 7.61 31.95 -21.78
N GLU A 3 8.06 33.13 -21.37
CA GLU A 3 9.43 33.61 -21.58
C GLU A 3 10.47 32.81 -20.78
N THR A 4 10.14 32.40 -19.56
CA THR A 4 11.06 31.56 -18.74
C THR A 4 11.20 30.17 -19.35
N PHE A 5 10.08 29.58 -19.81
CA PHE A 5 10.10 28.27 -20.48
C PHE A 5 10.97 28.29 -21.75
N ILE A 6 10.89 29.33 -22.57
CA ILE A 6 11.69 29.44 -23.79
C ILE A 6 13.18 29.59 -23.46
N LYS A 7 13.55 30.32 -22.42
CA LYS A 7 14.95 30.46 -21.98
C LYS A 7 15.53 29.21 -21.37
N GLU A 8 14.76 28.49 -20.57
CA GLU A 8 15.19 27.21 -19.98
C GLU A 8 15.26 26.07 -21.00
N GLY A 9 14.45 26.11 -22.04
CA GLY A 9 14.46 25.15 -23.14
C GLY A 9 15.66 25.23 -24.09
N GLN A 10 16.51 26.26 -23.95
CA GLN A 10 17.72 26.45 -24.76
C GLN A 10 18.94 25.68 -24.27
N THR A 11 18.83 24.80 -23.27
CA THR A 11 19.95 23.92 -22.90
C THR A 11 20.28 23.00 -24.08
N PRO A 12 21.48 23.10 -24.62
CA PRO A 12 21.88 22.20 -25.71
C PRO A 12 21.81 20.76 -25.19
N ILE A 13 21.49 19.84 -26.10
CA ILE A 13 21.61 18.40 -25.80
C ILE A 13 23.05 18.19 -25.29
N PRO A 14 23.24 17.56 -24.11
CA PRO A 14 24.56 17.34 -23.58
C PRO A 14 25.47 16.72 -24.64
N GLU A 15 26.67 17.28 -24.86
CA GLU A 15 27.61 16.80 -25.91
C GLU A 15 27.94 15.31 -25.75
N ASN A 16 27.88 14.79 -24.53
CA ASN A 16 28.14 13.40 -24.19
C ASN A 16 27.00 12.42 -24.57
N VAL A 17 25.86 12.88 -25.09
CA VAL A 17 24.79 11.97 -25.58
C VAL A 17 25.33 11.03 -26.67
N LYS A 18 26.34 11.45 -27.45
CA LYS A 18 26.95 10.61 -28.45
C LYS A 18 27.65 9.39 -27.87
N ASP A 19 28.15 9.49 -26.65
CA ASP A 19 28.90 8.44 -25.95
C ASP A 19 28.00 7.49 -25.13
N TRP A 20 26.69 7.71 -25.17
CA TRP A 20 25.73 6.93 -24.37
C TRP A 20 25.19 5.69 -25.06
N GLY A 21 25.56 5.49 -26.35
CA GLY A 21 25.16 4.31 -27.10
C GLY A 21 25.86 3.05 -26.58
N ILE A 22 25.11 1.98 -26.47
CA ILE A 22 25.63 0.64 -26.18
C ILE A 22 25.28 -0.30 -27.34
N GLU A 23 26.04 -1.35 -27.51
CA GLU A 23 25.77 -2.35 -28.55
C GLU A 23 24.51 -3.16 -28.17
N GLU A 24 23.82 -3.72 -29.18
CA GLU A 24 22.56 -4.44 -28.97
C GLU A 24 22.74 -5.70 -28.12
N GLU A 25 23.92 -6.34 -28.21
CA GLU A 25 24.27 -7.48 -27.35
C GLU A 25 24.38 -7.05 -25.86
N GLU A 26 25.05 -5.94 -25.57
CA GLU A 26 25.19 -5.38 -24.25
C GLU A 26 23.84 -4.93 -23.68
N LYS A 27 23.02 -4.27 -24.48
CA LYS A 27 21.66 -3.87 -24.13
C LYS A 27 20.82 -5.08 -23.70
N THR A 28 20.88 -6.18 -24.45
CA THR A 28 20.17 -7.42 -24.13
C THR A 28 20.62 -8.00 -22.77
N VAL A 29 21.90 -7.92 -22.46
CA VAL A 29 22.44 -8.35 -21.16
C VAL A 29 21.90 -7.47 -20.02
N VAL A 30 21.95 -6.16 -20.20
CA VAL A 30 21.45 -5.19 -19.23
C VAL A 30 19.94 -5.37 -18.97
N GLU A 31 19.14 -5.56 -20.01
CA GLU A 31 17.69 -5.82 -19.88
C GLU A 31 17.39 -7.10 -19.10
N LYS A 32 18.14 -8.17 -19.35
CA LYS A 32 18.01 -9.41 -18.56
C LYS A 32 18.39 -9.22 -17.11
N GLU A 33 19.43 -8.42 -16.85
CA GLU A 33 19.85 -8.14 -15.48
C GLU A 33 18.81 -7.29 -14.75
N ILE A 34 18.21 -6.29 -15.39
CA ILE A 34 17.07 -5.53 -14.86
C ILE A 34 15.92 -6.47 -14.49
N GLN A 35 15.55 -7.40 -15.36
CA GLN A 35 14.49 -8.37 -15.06
C GLN A 35 14.83 -9.25 -13.87
N ARG A 36 16.08 -9.73 -13.78
CA ARG A 36 16.55 -10.54 -12.65
C ARG A 36 16.47 -9.77 -11.32
N ILE A 37 16.95 -8.54 -11.31
CA ILE A 37 16.94 -7.68 -10.13
C ILE A 37 15.50 -7.33 -9.74
N SER A 38 14.64 -7.01 -10.69
CA SER A 38 13.23 -6.72 -10.44
C SER A 38 12.53 -7.89 -9.77
N LEU A 39 12.74 -9.12 -10.22
CA LEU A 39 12.17 -10.32 -9.61
C LEU A 39 12.64 -10.51 -8.15
N GLN A 40 13.92 -10.21 -7.87
CA GLN A 40 14.45 -10.28 -6.50
C GLN A 40 13.82 -9.20 -5.61
N LEU A 41 13.63 -7.98 -6.14
CA LEU A 41 13.00 -6.89 -5.41
C LEU A 41 11.50 -7.16 -5.14
N ASP A 42 10.79 -7.80 -6.07
CA ASP A 42 9.40 -8.24 -5.86
C ASP A 42 9.33 -9.21 -4.68
N THR A 43 10.24 -10.18 -4.60
CA THR A 43 10.33 -11.11 -3.45
C THR A 43 10.55 -10.36 -2.14
N VAL A 44 11.47 -9.40 -2.13
CA VAL A 44 11.74 -8.57 -0.94
C VAL A 44 10.52 -7.72 -0.56
N PHE A 45 9.80 -7.19 -1.54
CA PHE A 45 8.59 -6.42 -1.31
C PHE A 45 7.48 -7.27 -0.69
N ASP A 46 7.30 -8.49 -1.19
CA ASP A 46 6.34 -9.45 -0.63
C ASP A 46 6.69 -9.83 0.82
N LEU A 47 7.97 -10.09 1.11
CA LEU A 47 8.42 -10.35 2.48
C LEU A 47 8.17 -9.16 3.42
N LYS A 48 8.41 -7.92 2.97
CA LYS A 48 8.11 -6.71 3.75
C LYS A 48 6.61 -6.54 4.01
N ASN A 49 5.77 -6.84 3.03
CA ASN A 49 4.32 -6.80 3.20
C ASN A 49 3.85 -7.87 4.20
N GLN A 50 4.38 -9.08 4.12
CA GLN A 50 4.12 -10.13 5.10
C GLN A 50 4.58 -9.72 6.49
N GLN A 51 5.79 -9.16 6.63
CA GLN A 51 6.31 -8.63 7.88
C GLN A 51 5.37 -7.58 8.50
N ALA A 52 4.93 -6.61 7.69
CA ALA A 52 4.02 -5.55 8.16
C ALA A 52 2.68 -6.12 8.64
N THR A 53 2.11 -7.08 7.89
CA THR A 53 0.86 -7.74 8.24
C THR A 53 1.00 -8.56 9.52
N SER A 54 2.05 -9.38 9.63
CA SER A 54 2.29 -10.20 10.83
C SER A 54 2.61 -9.36 12.06
N ARG A 55 3.29 -8.21 11.92
CA ARG A 55 3.49 -7.26 13.03
C ARG A 55 2.19 -6.68 13.52
N LEU A 56 1.33 -6.23 12.63
CA LEU A 56 0.03 -5.67 12.99
C LEU A 56 -0.85 -6.73 13.69
N GLU A 57 -0.86 -7.96 13.18
CA GLU A 57 -1.58 -9.08 13.82
C GLU A 57 -1.03 -9.35 15.23
N LEU A 58 0.30 -9.36 15.39
CA LEU A 58 0.95 -9.58 16.68
C LEU A 58 0.62 -8.49 17.70
N GLU A 59 0.63 -7.22 17.28
CA GLU A 59 0.27 -6.10 18.15
C GLU A 59 -1.19 -6.17 18.60
N ASN A 60 -2.11 -6.42 17.68
CA ASN A 60 -3.53 -6.59 17.98
C ASN A 60 -3.73 -7.78 18.93
N LEU A 61 -3.11 -8.90 18.66
CA LEU A 61 -3.23 -10.11 19.48
C LEU A 61 -2.65 -9.91 20.89
N LYS A 62 -1.55 -9.18 21.06
CA LYS A 62 -0.98 -8.81 22.36
C LYS A 62 -1.93 -7.89 23.14
N LEU A 63 -2.60 -6.97 22.46
CA LEU A 63 -3.60 -6.11 23.07
C LEU A 63 -4.81 -6.93 23.54
N GLU A 64 -5.37 -7.78 22.69
CA GLU A 64 -6.45 -8.70 23.04
C GLU A 64 -6.08 -9.60 24.21
N TRP A 65 -4.88 -10.17 24.18
CA TRP A 65 -4.37 -11.01 25.27
C TRP A 65 -4.29 -10.24 26.60
N THR A 66 -3.88 -8.98 26.58
CA THR A 66 -3.82 -8.15 27.77
C THR A 66 -5.20 -7.90 28.36
N HIS A 67 -6.19 -7.59 27.51
CA HIS A 67 -7.59 -7.45 27.93
C HIS A 67 -8.17 -8.77 28.46
N PHE A 68 -7.88 -9.87 27.78
CA PHE A 68 -8.34 -11.20 28.19
C PHE A 68 -7.78 -11.59 29.56
N LYS A 69 -6.48 -11.38 29.82
CA LYS A 69 -5.86 -11.63 31.13
C LYS A 69 -6.51 -10.78 32.23
N SER A 70 -6.76 -9.51 31.97
CA SER A 70 -7.39 -8.62 32.94
C SER A 70 -8.82 -9.06 33.30
N ASN A 71 -9.61 -9.43 32.28
CA ASN A 71 -11.01 -9.81 32.48
C ASN A 71 -11.18 -11.14 33.24
N HIS A 72 -10.20 -12.05 33.11
CA HIS A 72 -10.27 -13.38 33.74
C HIS A 72 -9.31 -13.53 34.91
N ASN A 73 -8.64 -12.47 35.38
CA ASN A 73 -7.68 -12.49 36.50
C ASN A 73 -6.58 -13.57 36.33
N ILE A 74 -6.07 -13.73 35.10
CA ILE A 74 -5.06 -14.73 34.78
C ILE A 74 -3.67 -14.18 35.14
N SER A 75 -2.94 -14.91 36.00
CA SER A 75 -1.54 -14.62 36.33
C SER A 75 -0.59 -15.30 35.35
N ASP A 76 0.55 -14.67 35.07
CA ASP A 76 1.56 -15.24 34.20
C ASP A 76 2.10 -16.56 34.80
N GLY A 77 2.25 -17.58 33.94
CA GLY A 77 2.74 -18.90 34.34
C GLY A 77 1.68 -19.88 34.85
N THR A 78 0.40 -19.56 34.73
CA THR A 78 -0.70 -20.41 35.21
C THR A 78 -0.92 -21.65 34.33
N PHE A 79 -0.62 -21.57 33.03
CA PHE A 79 -0.94 -22.62 32.05
C PHE A 79 0.31 -23.23 31.42
N TYR A 80 0.32 -24.57 31.27
CA TYR A 80 1.40 -25.31 30.64
C TYR A 80 0.85 -26.36 29.67
N LEU A 81 1.43 -26.38 28.45
CA LEU A 81 1.19 -27.45 27.50
C LEU A 81 2.18 -28.60 27.72
N LYS A 82 1.70 -29.83 27.87
CA LYS A 82 2.55 -31.02 27.96
C LYS A 82 3.22 -31.34 26.63
N ARG A 83 2.61 -30.96 25.51
CA ARG A 83 3.10 -31.11 24.14
C ARG A 83 2.88 -29.84 23.36
N SER A 84 3.79 -29.55 22.43
CA SER A 84 3.64 -28.42 21.52
C SER A 84 2.44 -28.66 20.59
N LEU A 85 1.34 -27.94 20.84
CA LEU A 85 0.17 -27.87 19.98
C LEU A 85 0.21 -26.56 19.21
N SER A 86 -0.18 -26.58 17.93
CA SER A 86 -0.35 -25.34 17.17
C SER A 86 -1.62 -24.60 17.60
N SER A 87 -1.62 -23.27 17.42
CA SER A 87 -2.78 -22.41 17.67
C SER A 87 -4.04 -22.92 16.95
N ILE A 88 -3.90 -23.39 15.70
CA ILE A 88 -5.01 -23.98 14.91
C ILE A 88 -5.64 -25.18 15.60
N ARG A 89 -4.84 -26.05 16.22
CA ARG A 89 -5.38 -27.22 16.96
C ARG A 89 -6.09 -26.78 18.23
N LEU A 90 -5.54 -25.80 18.94
CA LEU A 90 -6.16 -25.23 20.13
C LEU A 90 -7.51 -24.58 19.80
N THR A 91 -7.60 -23.82 18.70
CA THR A 91 -8.87 -23.27 18.21
C THR A 91 -9.89 -24.35 17.89
N LYS A 92 -9.51 -25.43 17.20
CA LYS A 92 -10.42 -26.54 16.91
C LYS A 92 -10.93 -27.23 18.17
N MET A 93 -10.09 -27.34 19.18
CA MET A 93 -10.48 -27.92 20.47
C MET A 93 -11.44 -27.00 21.21
N TRP A 94 -11.14 -25.72 21.26
CA TRP A 94 -11.99 -24.71 21.88
C TRP A 94 -13.37 -24.64 21.23
N VAL A 95 -13.46 -24.51 19.89
CA VAL A 95 -14.73 -24.47 19.15
C VAL A 95 -15.60 -25.72 19.47
N LYS A 96 -15.01 -26.90 19.48
CA LYS A 96 -15.72 -28.14 19.82
C LYS A 96 -16.27 -28.15 21.25
N LEU A 97 -15.51 -27.57 22.20
CA LEU A 97 -16.00 -27.45 23.58
C LEU A 97 -17.11 -26.42 23.72
N GLN A 98 -17.03 -25.35 22.97
CA GLN A 98 -18.05 -24.30 22.96
C GLN A 98 -19.36 -24.83 22.34
N GLU A 99 -19.28 -25.51 21.19
CA GLU A 99 -20.43 -26.21 20.60
C GLU A 99 -21.08 -27.20 21.57
N PHE A 100 -20.27 -27.86 22.38
CA PHE A 100 -20.75 -28.79 23.38
C PHE A 100 -21.40 -28.07 24.58
N ALA A 101 -20.86 -26.92 24.99
CA ALA A 101 -21.44 -26.08 26.04
C ALA A 101 -22.81 -25.55 25.64
N ASP A 102 -22.96 -25.09 24.40
CA ASP A 102 -24.18 -24.54 23.83
C ASP A 102 -25.32 -25.60 23.67
N THR A 103 -24.95 -26.85 23.39
CA THR A 103 -25.92 -27.98 23.29
C THR A 103 -26.38 -28.50 24.65
N ARG A 104 -25.96 -27.91 25.75
CA ARG A 104 -26.25 -28.37 27.12
C ARG A 104 -27.73 -28.23 27.52
N ASP A 105 -28.44 -27.30 26.93
CA ASP A 105 -29.86 -26.99 27.28
C ASP A 105 -30.87 -27.91 26.57
N ASP A 106 -30.44 -28.75 25.64
CA ASP A 106 -31.33 -29.66 24.93
C ASP A 106 -31.45 -30.99 25.68
N ASN A 107 -32.66 -31.25 26.19
CA ASN A 107 -33.00 -32.35 27.09
C ASN A 107 -32.93 -33.78 26.49
N SER A 108 -32.37 -33.92 25.28
CA SER A 108 -32.16 -35.20 24.62
C SER A 108 -30.78 -35.77 24.87
N LYS A 109 -30.62 -36.43 26.01
CA LYS A 109 -29.36 -37.14 26.38
C LYS A 109 -29.19 -38.39 25.52
N SER A 110 -28.64 -38.29 24.30
CA SER A 110 -28.22 -39.45 23.53
C SER A 110 -26.92 -40.05 24.13
N PHE A 111 -26.88 -41.34 24.32
CA PHE A 111 -25.70 -42.12 24.74
C PHE A 111 -24.46 -41.79 23.91
N TRP A 112 -24.63 -41.52 22.61
CA TRP A 112 -23.58 -41.15 21.69
C TRP A 112 -23.00 -39.74 21.96
N GLN A 113 -23.79 -38.80 22.44
CA GLN A 113 -23.29 -37.48 22.86
C GLN A 113 -22.46 -37.57 24.13
N TRP A 114 -22.88 -38.41 25.08
CA TRP A 114 -22.10 -38.69 26.30
C TRP A 114 -20.76 -39.38 25.95
N LEU A 115 -20.72 -40.34 25.01
CA LEU A 115 -19.51 -40.99 24.54
C LEU A 115 -18.55 -40.04 23.83
N LYS A 116 -19.07 -39.17 22.95
CA LYS A 116 -18.29 -38.07 22.31
C LYS A 116 -17.67 -37.16 23.37
N TRP A 117 -18.42 -36.78 24.37
CA TRP A 117 -17.94 -35.93 25.46
C TRP A 117 -16.81 -36.61 26.24
N LEU A 118 -16.97 -37.88 26.58
CA LEU A 118 -15.95 -38.65 27.31
C LEU A 118 -14.63 -38.72 26.51
N TRP A 119 -14.72 -39.01 25.21
CA TRP A 119 -13.55 -39.06 24.33
C TRP A 119 -12.88 -37.71 24.19
N THR A 120 -13.65 -36.65 23.99
CA THR A 120 -13.13 -35.27 23.85
C THR A 120 -12.45 -34.84 25.16
N SER A 121 -13.05 -35.16 26.30
CA SER A 121 -12.51 -34.80 27.62
C SER A 121 -11.20 -35.57 27.92
N LEU A 122 -11.13 -36.84 27.55
CA LEU A 122 -9.91 -37.66 27.71
C LEU A 122 -8.78 -37.14 26.81
N LEU A 123 -9.09 -36.80 25.57
CA LEU A 123 -8.11 -36.21 24.64
C LEU A 123 -7.58 -34.87 25.14
N ILE A 124 -8.44 -33.99 25.57
CA ILE A 124 -8.06 -32.67 26.11
C ILE A 124 -7.19 -32.84 27.35
N ARG A 125 -7.60 -33.70 28.29
CA ARG A 125 -6.83 -33.98 29.50
C ARG A 125 -5.47 -34.61 29.21
N TYR A 126 -5.37 -35.46 28.19
CA TYR A 126 -4.12 -36.07 27.76
C TYR A 126 -3.16 -35.05 27.14
N TRP A 127 -3.69 -34.08 26.36
CA TRP A 127 -2.88 -33.10 25.67
C TRP A 127 -2.51 -31.88 26.53
N LEU A 128 -3.40 -31.44 27.42
CA LEU A 128 -3.24 -30.18 28.14
C LEU A 128 -2.64 -30.33 29.55
N HIS A 129 -2.48 -31.54 30.07
CA HIS A 129 -1.97 -31.80 31.43
C HIS A 129 -2.69 -30.98 32.52
N LEU A 130 -4.01 -30.84 32.39
CA LEU A 130 -4.81 -30.08 33.33
C LEU A 130 -4.73 -30.68 34.74
N LYS A 131 -4.43 -29.81 35.73
CA LYS A 131 -4.38 -30.22 37.14
C LYS A 131 -5.76 -30.42 37.75
N SER A 132 -6.80 -29.78 37.17
CA SER A 132 -8.17 -29.88 37.65
C SER A 132 -8.84 -31.19 37.24
N LYS A 133 -9.66 -31.75 38.13
CA LYS A 133 -10.57 -32.84 37.79
C LYS A 133 -11.60 -32.33 36.80
N PHE A 134 -11.73 -33.01 35.67
CA PHE A 134 -12.72 -32.66 34.65
C PHE A 134 -14.11 -33.00 35.19
N ASP A 135 -14.79 -31.98 35.72
CA ASP A 135 -16.17 -32.04 36.13
C ASP A 135 -17.01 -31.11 35.24
N LYS A 136 -18.29 -31.46 35.04
CA LYS A 136 -19.22 -30.67 34.21
C LYS A 136 -19.36 -29.21 34.68
N HIS A 137 -19.04 -28.92 35.93
CA HIS A 137 -19.08 -27.60 36.53
C HIS A 137 -17.88 -26.69 36.15
N HIS A 138 -16.80 -27.26 35.57
CA HIS A 138 -15.55 -26.55 35.22
C HIS A 138 -15.37 -26.36 33.72
N LEU A 139 -16.44 -26.51 32.91
CA LEU A 139 -16.35 -26.40 31.46
C LEU A 139 -15.95 -24.98 31.01
N ASP A 140 -16.51 -23.98 31.67
CA ASP A 140 -16.22 -22.57 31.35
C ASP A 140 -14.75 -22.20 31.69
N GLU A 141 -14.24 -22.72 32.81
CA GLU A 141 -12.82 -22.56 33.18
C GLU A 141 -11.91 -23.19 32.13
N LEU A 142 -12.26 -24.37 31.62
CA LEU A 142 -11.50 -25.06 30.59
C LEU A 142 -11.51 -24.30 29.26
N ILE A 143 -12.61 -23.69 28.88
CA ILE A 143 -12.70 -22.83 27.71
C ILE A 143 -11.76 -21.64 27.86
N ILE A 144 -11.75 -20.99 29.01
CA ILE A 144 -10.85 -19.88 29.33
C ILE A 144 -9.39 -20.33 29.27
N GLU A 145 -9.05 -21.51 29.80
CA GLU A 145 -7.71 -22.07 29.73
C GLU A 145 -7.27 -22.32 28.28
N LEU A 146 -8.14 -22.89 27.44
CA LEU A 146 -7.85 -23.12 26.02
C LEU A 146 -7.66 -21.82 25.24
N GLN A 147 -8.47 -20.81 25.53
CA GLN A 147 -8.31 -19.48 24.93
C GLN A 147 -6.99 -18.84 25.34
N ALA A 148 -6.64 -18.92 26.63
CA ALA A 148 -5.35 -18.43 27.12
C ALA A 148 -4.16 -19.11 26.42
N LEU A 149 -4.22 -20.43 26.30
CA LEU A 149 -3.20 -21.21 25.59
C LEU A 149 -3.14 -20.88 24.10
N TYR A 150 -4.28 -20.60 23.47
CA TYR A 150 -4.34 -20.14 22.08
C TYR A 150 -3.61 -18.79 21.92
N TYR A 151 -3.90 -17.78 22.73
CA TYR A 151 -3.23 -16.49 22.69
C TYR A 151 -1.72 -16.63 22.85
N MET A 152 -1.28 -17.35 23.87
CA MET A 152 0.14 -17.57 24.13
C MET A 152 0.83 -18.25 22.96
N LYS A 153 0.21 -19.30 22.41
CA LYS A 153 0.79 -20.08 21.31
C LYS A 153 0.78 -19.31 19.99
N ARG A 154 -0.29 -18.56 19.69
CA ARG A 154 -0.36 -17.76 18.46
C ARG A 154 0.64 -16.61 18.49
N ILE A 155 0.83 -15.97 19.65
CA ILE A 155 1.87 -14.95 19.84
C ILE A 155 3.27 -15.55 19.58
N GLU A 156 3.57 -16.72 20.15
CA GLU A 156 4.85 -17.41 19.94
C GLU A 156 5.07 -17.77 18.45
N GLU A 157 4.04 -18.28 17.78
CA GLU A 157 4.08 -18.62 16.34
C GLU A 157 4.34 -17.38 15.47
N LEU A 158 3.63 -16.27 15.74
CA LEU A 158 3.84 -15.01 15.02
C LEU A 158 5.23 -14.40 15.27
N GLU A 159 5.73 -14.48 16.50
CA GLU A 159 7.09 -14.01 16.81
C GLU A 159 8.16 -14.88 16.13
N GLN A 160 7.91 -16.15 15.97
CA GLN A 160 8.80 -17.06 15.23
C GLN A 160 8.72 -16.81 13.73
N GLU A 161 7.53 -16.60 13.17
CA GLU A 161 7.31 -16.24 11.77
C GLU A 161 8.00 -14.92 11.43
N LEU A 162 7.86 -13.89 12.28
CA LEU A 162 8.54 -12.61 12.10
C LEU A 162 10.06 -12.75 12.12
N ARG A 163 10.62 -13.56 13.02
CA ARG A 163 12.07 -13.82 13.03
C ARG A 163 12.52 -14.49 11.72
N GLN A 164 11.77 -15.46 11.22
CA GLN A 164 12.10 -16.11 9.94
C GLN A 164 12.08 -15.12 8.77
N ILE A 165 11.05 -14.25 8.70
CA ILE A 165 10.96 -13.21 7.67
C ILE A 165 12.12 -12.21 7.81
N GLU A 166 12.50 -11.83 9.03
CA GLU A 166 13.62 -10.92 9.29
C GLU A 166 14.96 -11.55 8.87
N ASP A 167 15.19 -12.81 9.20
CA ASP A 167 16.37 -13.55 8.77
C ASP A 167 16.45 -13.65 7.24
N GLU A 168 15.33 -13.91 6.58
CA GLU A 168 15.24 -14.00 5.13
C GLU A 168 15.49 -12.63 4.48
N LEU A 169 14.92 -11.55 5.02
CA LEU A 169 15.17 -10.19 4.56
C LEU A 169 16.64 -9.77 4.70
N GLN A 170 17.36 -10.25 5.73
CA GLN A 170 18.78 -9.97 5.91
C GLN A 170 19.67 -10.63 4.84
N LEU A 171 19.21 -11.70 4.21
CA LEU A 171 19.94 -12.34 3.10
C LEU A 171 19.95 -11.47 1.83
N HIS A 172 19.04 -10.49 1.73
CA HIS A 172 18.93 -9.60 0.59
C HIS A 172 19.52 -8.23 0.91
N ASP A 173 20.59 -7.85 0.22
CA ASP A 173 21.10 -6.48 0.26
C ASP A 173 20.24 -5.57 -0.63
N ASN A 174 19.14 -5.08 -0.04
CA ASN A 174 18.16 -4.25 -0.74
C ASN A 174 18.78 -2.98 -1.33
N LYS A 175 19.79 -2.41 -0.67
CA LYS A 175 20.43 -1.19 -1.13
C LYS A 175 21.22 -1.47 -2.40
N THR A 176 22.06 -2.48 -2.39
CA THR A 176 22.85 -2.88 -3.57
C THR A 176 21.94 -3.29 -4.73
N LEU A 177 20.82 -3.97 -4.49
CA LEU A 177 19.84 -4.31 -5.53
C LEU A 177 19.22 -3.04 -6.15
N MET A 178 18.79 -2.08 -5.33
CA MET A 178 18.20 -0.82 -5.81
C MET A 178 19.20 0.05 -6.56
N ASP A 179 20.44 0.16 -6.06
CA ASP A 179 21.50 0.90 -6.72
C ASP A 179 21.82 0.26 -8.08
N SER A 180 21.94 -1.07 -8.13
CA SER A 180 22.18 -1.82 -9.36
C SER A 180 21.01 -1.67 -10.36
N LEU A 181 19.75 -1.71 -9.90
CA LEU A 181 18.59 -1.45 -10.75
C LEU A 181 18.64 -0.05 -11.34
N SER A 182 18.97 0.94 -10.52
CA SER A 182 19.10 2.34 -10.96
C SER A 182 20.16 2.50 -12.03
N ASP A 183 21.34 1.91 -11.83
CA ASP A 183 22.45 2.01 -12.77
C ASP A 183 22.13 1.36 -14.12
N HIS A 184 21.59 0.14 -14.11
CA HIS A 184 21.21 -0.56 -15.33
C HIS A 184 20.05 0.15 -16.06
N SER A 185 19.06 0.65 -15.31
CA SER A 185 17.96 1.43 -15.89
C SER A 185 18.46 2.74 -16.51
N MET A 186 19.44 3.39 -15.88
CA MET A 186 20.09 4.58 -16.41
C MET A 186 20.86 4.29 -17.70
N MET A 187 21.50 3.12 -17.81
CA MET A 187 22.16 2.70 -19.05
C MET A 187 21.16 2.56 -20.21
N ILE A 188 20.01 1.91 -19.97
CA ILE A 188 18.95 1.79 -20.98
C ILE A 188 18.37 3.15 -21.35
N LEU A 189 18.12 4.02 -20.36
CA LEU A 189 17.65 5.39 -20.61
C LEU A 189 18.64 6.16 -21.49
N LYS A 190 19.91 6.15 -21.14
CA LYS A 190 20.98 6.80 -21.91
C LYS A 190 21.05 6.29 -23.32
N ASN A 191 21.01 4.96 -23.52
CA ASN A 191 21.01 4.35 -24.85
C ASN A 191 19.77 4.78 -25.67
N THR A 192 18.60 4.84 -25.04
CA THR A 192 17.37 5.31 -25.69
C THR A 192 17.49 6.79 -26.12
N LEU A 193 18.06 7.62 -25.26
CA LEU A 193 18.31 9.04 -25.56
C LEU A 193 19.35 9.18 -26.67
N HIS A 194 20.41 8.35 -26.67
CA HIS A 194 21.40 8.29 -27.76
C HIS A 194 20.72 7.96 -29.08
N ALA A 195 19.97 6.88 -29.17
CA ALA A 195 19.27 6.46 -30.38
C ALA A 195 18.31 7.56 -30.91
N ARG A 196 17.69 8.32 -30.00
CA ARG A 196 16.76 9.40 -30.38
C ARG A 196 17.43 10.70 -30.77
N TYR A 197 18.55 11.07 -30.16
CA TYR A 197 19.11 12.41 -30.23
C TYR A 197 20.54 12.50 -30.78
N SER A 198 21.32 11.42 -30.92
CA SER A 198 22.75 11.47 -31.33
C SER A 198 22.98 12.04 -32.74
N GLY A 199 21.99 11.99 -33.62
CA GLY A 199 22.05 12.56 -34.96
C GLY A 199 21.15 13.76 -35.21
N ARG A 200 20.50 14.31 -34.14
CA ARG A 200 19.52 15.40 -34.26
C ARG A 200 20.08 16.70 -33.71
N MET A 201 19.78 17.80 -34.40
CA MET A 201 19.77 19.13 -33.75
C MET A 201 18.42 19.33 -33.08
N ARG A 202 18.42 19.81 -31.86
CA ARG A 202 17.22 20.11 -31.11
C ARG A 202 16.49 21.27 -31.80
N ARG A 203 15.17 21.09 -32.01
CA ARG A 203 14.34 22.15 -32.57
C ARG A 203 14.04 23.18 -31.51
N GLU A 204 14.37 24.44 -31.78
CA GLU A 204 14.07 25.56 -30.90
C GLU A 204 12.73 26.20 -31.28
N PHE A 205 11.94 26.54 -30.28
CA PHE A 205 10.67 27.27 -30.41
C PHE A 205 10.82 28.62 -29.71
N THR A 206 10.94 29.67 -30.48
CA THR A 206 11.42 30.98 -30.00
C THR A 206 10.33 31.94 -29.58
N ASP A 207 9.08 31.71 -29.97
CA ASP A 207 7.97 32.63 -29.69
C ASP A 207 6.71 31.91 -29.22
N ALA A 208 5.83 32.67 -28.53
CA ALA A 208 4.60 32.17 -27.95
C ALA A 208 3.56 31.74 -28.99
N ASP A 209 3.57 32.34 -30.17
CA ASP A 209 2.65 32.01 -31.25
C ASP A 209 3.02 30.65 -31.86
N THR A 210 4.31 30.41 -32.01
CA THR A 210 4.84 29.11 -32.44
C THR A 210 4.48 28.01 -31.46
N LEU A 211 4.53 28.26 -30.14
CA LEU A 211 4.12 27.26 -29.12
C LEU A 211 2.65 26.87 -29.27
N SER A 212 1.78 27.80 -29.62
CA SER A 212 0.35 27.52 -29.76
C SER A 212 -0.02 26.93 -31.13
N THR A 213 0.61 27.37 -32.20
CA THR A 213 0.31 26.94 -33.57
C THR A 213 0.98 25.60 -33.93
N GLN A 214 2.11 25.25 -33.29
CA GLN A 214 2.88 24.03 -33.50
C GLN A 214 2.92 23.15 -32.27
N ALA A 215 1.84 23.09 -31.50
CA ALA A 215 1.76 22.39 -30.23
C ALA A 215 2.16 20.90 -30.34
N GLU A 216 1.76 20.21 -31.42
CA GLU A 216 2.15 18.81 -31.66
C GLU A 216 3.66 18.63 -31.87
N GLU A 217 4.30 19.57 -32.58
CA GLU A 217 5.74 19.56 -32.82
C GLU A 217 6.50 19.84 -31.49
N VAL A 218 5.95 20.79 -30.70
CA VAL A 218 6.48 21.08 -29.37
C VAL A 218 6.41 19.83 -28.46
N LEU A 219 5.28 19.12 -28.45
CA LEU A 219 5.11 17.92 -27.65
C LEU A 219 5.99 16.75 -28.09
N LYS A 220 6.31 16.67 -29.40
CA LYS A 220 7.28 15.67 -29.88
C LYS A 220 8.68 15.94 -29.36
N GLU A 221 9.07 17.19 -29.21
CA GLU A 221 10.39 17.58 -28.70
C GLU A 221 10.42 17.66 -27.18
N TYR A 222 9.35 18.19 -26.58
CA TYR A 222 9.17 18.40 -25.13
C TYR A 222 7.90 17.68 -24.66
N PRO A 223 7.94 16.38 -24.38
CA PRO A 223 6.75 15.61 -24.04
C PRO A 223 6.20 15.93 -22.65
N VAL A 224 6.96 16.59 -21.81
CA VAL A 224 6.54 17.02 -20.45
C VAL A 224 6.47 18.53 -20.40
N ILE A 225 5.27 19.03 -20.08
CA ILE A 225 5.01 20.47 -19.93
C ILE A 225 4.69 20.75 -18.46
N THR A 226 5.50 21.59 -17.82
CA THR A 226 5.23 22.02 -16.44
C THR A 226 4.44 23.33 -16.46
N SER A 227 3.42 23.42 -15.60
CA SER A 227 2.52 24.58 -15.52
C SER A 227 1.84 24.67 -14.16
N THR A 228 1.25 25.80 -13.85
CA THR A 228 0.27 25.89 -12.76
C THR A 228 -1.06 25.30 -13.23
N THR A 229 -1.92 24.86 -12.31
CA THR A 229 -3.26 24.35 -12.62
C THR A 229 -4.09 25.37 -13.42
N PHE A 230 -3.91 26.64 -13.14
CA PHE A 230 -4.62 27.72 -13.83
C PHE A 230 -4.19 27.91 -15.30
N SER A 231 -2.89 27.74 -15.60
CA SER A 231 -2.36 27.96 -16.96
C SER A 231 -2.14 26.70 -17.76
N ALA A 232 -2.40 25.50 -17.18
CA ALA A 232 -2.17 24.23 -17.85
C ALA A 232 -2.85 24.15 -19.22
N ARG A 233 -4.11 24.55 -19.32
CA ARG A 233 -4.88 24.52 -20.57
C ARG A 233 -4.34 25.47 -21.64
N SER A 234 -3.78 26.61 -21.25
CA SER A 234 -3.28 27.63 -22.18
C SER A 234 -1.79 27.54 -22.51
N SER A 235 -1.07 26.58 -21.91
CA SER A 235 0.39 26.47 -22.04
C SER A 235 0.86 26.25 -23.47
N LEU A 236 0.14 25.40 -24.24
CA LEU A 236 0.40 25.14 -25.67
C LEU A 236 -0.82 25.52 -26.56
N GLY A 237 -1.62 26.50 -26.14
CA GLY A 237 -2.86 26.83 -26.81
C GLY A 237 -4.06 26.06 -26.29
N GLY A 238 -5.26 26.66 -26.36
CA GLY A 238 -6.45 26.13 -25.69
C GLY A 238 -7.05 24.83 -26.24
N ASN A 239 -6.58 24.38 -27.41
CA ASN A 239 -7.07 23.18 -28.10
C ASN A 239 -6.17 21.94 -27.91
N THR A 240 -5.02 22.07 -27.25
CA THR A 240 -4.10 20.96 -27.03
C THR A 240 -4.63 20.05 -25.93
N ILE A 241 -4.77 18.75 -26.25
CA ILE A 241 -5.16 17.72 -25.29
C ILE A 241 -3.96 16.84 -25.01
N TYR A 242 -3.55 16.82 -23.75
CA TYR A 242 -2.45 15.97 -23.26
C TYR A 242 -2.92 14.54 -23.05
N ASP A 243 -2.01 13.57 -23.05
CA ASP A 243 -2.36 12.19 -22.70
C ASP A 243 -2.59 12.07 -21.17
N TYR A 244 -1.79 12.78 -20.38
CA TYR A 244 -1.89 12.78 -18.92
C TYR A 244 -1.73 14.18 -18.35
N VAL A 245 -2.50 14.47 -17.31
CA VAL A 245 -2.21 15.54 -16.35
C VAL A 245 -1.83 14.91 -15.02
N ILE A 246 -0.72 15.36 -14.46
CA ILE A 246 -0.26 14.97 -13.13
C ILE A 246 -0.34 16.20 -12.25
N MET A 247 -1.23 16.17 -11.25
CA MET A 247 -1.35 17.23 -10.25
C MET A 247 -0.67 16.77 -8.97
N ASP A 248 0.40 17.42 -8.61
CA ASP A 248 1.06 17.26 -7.32
C ASP A 248 0.53 18.29 -6.31
N GLU A 249 0.60 17.97 -5.02
CA GLU A 249 0.07 18.80 -3.93
C GLU A 249 -1.43 19.20 -4.12
N SER A 250 -2.22 18.29 -4.64
CA SER A 250 -3.61 18.55 -5.03
C SER A 250 -4.52 18.92 -3.85
N SER A 251 -4.14 18.61 -2.60
CA SER A 251 -4.83 19.06 -1.39
C SER A 251 -4.90 20.61 -1.28
N GLN A 252 -3.95 21.32 -1.89
CA GLN A 252 -3.88 22.79 -1.90
C GLN A 252 -4.53 23.42 -3.13
N VAL A 253 -4.99 22.61 -4.10
CA VAL A 253 -5.61 23.08 -5.32
C VAL A 253 -7.11 23.29 -5.11
N SER A 254 -7.62 24.46 -5.49
CA SER A 254 -9.06 24.68 -5.47
C SER A 254 -9.78 23.82 -6.52
N LEU A 255 -11.00 23.42 -6.24
CA LEU A 255 -11.77 22.53 -7.12
C LEU A 255 -11.96 23.15 -8.53
N GLU A 256 -12.15 24.47 -8.60
CA GLU A 256 -12.36 25.20 -9.85
C GLU A 256 -11.10 25.17 -10.75
N THR A 257 -9.92 25.43 -10.16
CA THR A 257 -8.66 25.45 -10.92
C THR A 257 -8.22 24.00 -11.24
N GLY A 258 -8.47 23.06 -10.35
CA GLY A 258 -8.26 21.63 -10.60
C GLY A 258 -9.09 21.13 -11.77
N THR A 259 -10.37 21.50 -11.82
CA THR A 259 -11.25 21.15 -12.94
C THR A 259 -10.74 21.70 -14.26
N LEU A 260 -10.23 22.95 -14.30
CA LEU A 260 -9.62 23.51 -15.51
C LEU A 260 -8.44 22.66 -16.00
N ALA A 261 -7.57 22.23 -15.09
CA ALA A 261 -6.44 21.38 -15.44
C ALA A 261 -6.90 19.99 -15.96
N LEU A 262 -7.95 19.42 -15.38
CA LEU A 262 -8.52 18.15 -15.82
C LEU A 262 -9.09 18.21 -17.23
N THR A 263 -9.57 19.37 -17.68
CA THR A 263 -10.13 19.53 -19.04
C THR A 263 -9.10 19.48 -20.15
N CYS A 264 -7.80 19.52 -19.84
CA CYS A 264 -6.75 19.55 -20.87
C CYS A 264 -6.08 18.17 -21.12
N ALA A 265 -6.53 17.10 -20.48
CA ALA A 265 -5.93 15.79 -20.63
C ALA A 265 -6.97 14.66 -20.71
N LYS A 266 -6.56 13.51 -21.32
CA LYS A 266 -7.36 12.28 -21.41
C LYS A 266 -7.38 11.50 -20.09
N ASN A 267 -6.27 11.54 -19.35
CA ASN A 267 -6.07 10.82 -18.10
C ASN A 267 -5.53 11.77 -17.02
N ALA A 268 -5.86 11.51 -15.76
CA ALA A 268 -5.40 12.30 -14.63
C ALA A 268 -4.76 11.45 -13.55
N VAL A 269 -3.64 11.93 -13.02
CA VAL A 269 -3.01 11.42 -11.81
C VAL A 269 -3.05 12.54 -10.77
N ILE A 270 -3.74 12.30 -9.67
CA ILE A 270 -3.93 13.29 -8.61
C ILE A 270 -3.17 12.83 -7.38
N VAL A 271 -2.13 13.58 -7.02
CA VAL A 271 -1.26 13.29 -5.88
C VAL A 271 -1.51 14.36 -4.82
N GLY A 272 -1.84 13.95 -3.60
CA GLY A 272 -2.09 14.85 -2.49
C GLY A 272 -2.14 14.12 -1.16
N ASP A 273 -1.89 14.86 -0.08
CA ASP A 273 -1.95 14.34 1.28
C ASP A 273 -3.16 14.92 2.00
N THR A 274 -4.10 14.06 2.39
CA THR A 274 -5.31 14.44 3.14
C THR A 274 -5.03 14.95 4.55
N LYS A 275 -3.80 14.80 5.04
CA LYS A 275 -3.36 15.33 6.35
C LYS A 275 -2.70 16.70 6.25
N GLN A 276 -2.42 17.17 5.05
CA GLN A 276 -1.94 18.54 4.84
C GLN A 276 -3.10 19.55 4.90
N LEU A 277 -2.73 20.83 5.07
CA LEU A 277 -3.72 21.90 5.10
C LEU A 277 -4.43 21.97 3.73
N PRO A 278 -5.78 21.92 3.72
CA PRO A 278 -6.54 22.05 2.49
C PRO A 278 -6.46 23.48 1.95
N ASN A 279 -6.92 23.66 0.70
CA ASN A 279 -7.09 24.98 0.14
C ASN A 279 -8.01 25.84 1.03
N VAL A 280 -7.54 27.03 1.42
CA VAL A 280 -8.28 27.94 2.30
C VAL A 280 -9.18 28.82 1.44
N ILE A 281 -10.48 28.58 1.52
CA ILE A 281 -11.50 29.45 0.85
C ILE A 281 -11.77 30.64 1.74
N THR A 282 -11.69 31.86 1.18
CA THR A 282 -12.04 33.06 1.92
C THR A 282 -13.55 33.14 2.22
N ASN A 283 -13.96 33.82 3.29
CA ASN A 283 -15.38 33.93 3.63
C ASN A 283 -16.20 34.57 2.50
N ASN A 284 -15.62 35.55 1.78
CA ASN A 284 -16.27 36.20 0.63
C ASN A 284 -16.49 35.23 -0.53
N ASP A 285 -15.51 34.36 -0.81
CA ASP A 285 -15.63 33.39 -1.88
C ASP A 285 -16.60 32.26 -1.49
N ARG A 286 -16.63 31.88 -0.22
CA ARG A 286 -17.59 30.91 0.33
C ARG A 286 -19.04 31.38 0.16
N GLU A 287 -19.32 32.65 0.40
CA GLU A 287 -20.65 33.21 0.18
C GLU A 287 -21.04 33.22 -1.30
N LYS A 288 -20.11 33.61 -2.19
CA LYS A 288 -20.35 33.58 -3.65
C LYS A 288 -20.59 32.13 -4.14
N LEU A 289 -19.79 31.18 -3.67
CA LEU A 289 -19.97 29.77 -4.02
C LEU A 289 -21.32 29.22 -3.57
N LYS A 290 -21.80 29.58 -2.37
CA LYS A 290 -23.13 29.18 -1.89
C LYS A 290 -24.26 29.71 -2.77
N VAL A 291 -24.15 30.95 -3.25
CA VAL A 291 -25.13 31.53 -4.17
C VAL A 291 -25.12 30.75 -5.50
N ILE A 292 -23.95 30.53 -6.08
CA ILE A 292 -23.81 29.82 -7.35
C ILE A 292 -24.34 28.38 -7.19
N PHE A 293 -23.98 27.70 -6.08
CA PHE A 293 -24.42 26.34 -5.77
C PHE A 293 -25.95 26.25 -5.67
N GLY A 294 -26.58 27.19 -4.96
CA GLY A 294 -28.04 27.26 -4.84
C GLY A 294 -28.76 27.45 -6.19
N LEU A 295 -28.12 28.17 -7.15
CA LEU A 295 -28.66 28.35 -8.50
C LEU A 295 -28.47 27.11 -9.41
N SER A 296 -27.52 26.23 -9.07
CA SER A 296 -27.14 25.08 -9.91
C SER A 296 -27.99 23.83 -9.71
N HIS A 297 -28.87 23.81 -8.70
CA HIS A 297 -29.71 22.65 -8.33
C HIS A 297 -28.95 21.32 -8.18
N ILE A 298 -27.71 21.36 -7.69
CA ILE A 298 -26.86 20.22 -7.44
C ILE A 298 -27.09 19.68 -6.02
N ASP A 299 -26.90 18.37 -5.81
CA ASP A 299 -27.02 17.73 -4.50
C ASP A 299 -26.05 18.36 -3.47
N ASN A 300 -26.52 18.55 -2.24
CA ASN A 300 -25.75 19.12 -1.15
C ASN A 300 -24.46 18.34 -0.83
N GLY A 301 -24.35 17.06 -1.20
CA GLY A 301 -23.14 16.28 -1.08
C GLY A 301 -21.96 16.77 -1.92
N TYR A 302 -22.21 17.64 -2.89
CA TYR A 302 -21.18 18.22 -3.79
C TYR A 302 -20.86 19.68 -3.46
N ASP A 303 -21.29 20.21 -2.30
CA ASP A 303 -20.98 21.58 -1.90
C ASP A 303 -19.49 21.73 -1.55
N SER A 304 -18.75 22.39 -2.42
CA SER A 304 -17.31 22.67 -2.25
C SER A 304 -17.00 23.75 -1.19
N ALA A 305 -18.03 24.39 -0.61
CA ALA A 305 -17.88 25.41 0.42
C ALA A 305 -17.96 24.82 1.84
N ASN A 306 -18.24 23.54 1.98
CA ASN A 306 -18.15 22.75 3.19
C ASN A 306 -16.83 21.94 3.18
#